data_26239f83bf3e8aeff6c9f9768a150900
#
_entry.id   26239f83bf3e8aeff6c9f9768a150900
#
_cell.length_a   1.000
_cell.length_b   1.000
_cell.length_c   1.000
_cell.angle_alpha   90.00
_cell.angle_beta   90.00
_cell.angle_gamma   90.00
#
_symmetry.space_group_name_H-M   'P 1'
#
loop_
_entity.id
_entity.type
_entity.pdbx_description
1 polymer ?
#
loop_
_entity_poly.entity_id
_entity_poly.type
_entity_poly.pdbx_seq_one_letter_code
_entity_poly.pdbx_strand_id
1 'polypeptide(L)'
;MAKLDAQKFAEFLKARARAEDGYLMCAIGENPRKLNEWYFSGQYKGAQLEKARYWRQHAERVWDCQGLADGYVTDSGEFGRVNVRARNNYASWCSPKGTGSIPAKHRMPGAAVFIHSASAGYITHVGFLVEPVNAGKTDGDWYVVEARGVMYGVVTTKLSARPW
;
A
#
# COMPACT_ATOMS: atom_id res chain seq x y z
N MET A 1 18.73 8.61 -14.35
CA MET A 1 17.87 8.17 -13.23
C MET A 1 17.17 6.89 -13.63
N ALA A 2 17.44 5.81 -12.93
CA ALA A 2 16.70 4.57 -13.15
C ALA A 2 15.22 4.82 -12.85
N LYS A 3 14.35 4.51 -13.79
CA LYS A 3 12.90 4.56 -13.56
C LYS A 3 12.49 3.19 -13.00
N LEU A 4 11.88 3.18 -11.83
CA LEU A 4 11.21 1.99 -11.34
C LEU A 4 10.16 1.56 -12.36
N ASP A 5 10.13 0.28 -12.68
CA ASP A 5 9.21 -0.29 -13.67
C ASP A 5 7.82 -0.44 -13.03
N ALA A 6 6.86 0.30 -13.56
CA ALA A 6 5.48 0.32 -13.04
C ALA A 6 4.80 -1.06 -13.15
N GLN A 7 5.09 -1.83 -14.20
CA GLN A 7 4.54 -3.17 -14.36
C GLN A 7 5.14 -4.14 -13.35
N LYS A 8 6.44 -4.10 -13.13
CA LYS A 8 7.10 -4.91 -12.09
C LYS A 8 6.60 -4.54 -10.70
N PHE A 9 6.35 -3.25 -10.45
CA PHE A 9 5.75 -2.82 -9.19
C PHE A 9 4.33 -3.39 -9.02
N ALA A 10 3.48 -3.34 -10.05
CA ALA A 10 2.14 -3.94 -10.00
C ALA A 10 2.19 -5.46 -9.76
N GLU A 11 3.11 -6.18 -10.40
CA GLU A 11 3.30 -7.63 -10.15
C GLU A 11 3.77 -7.90 -8.72
N PHE A 12 4.70 -7.10 -8.20
CA PHE A 12 5.09 -7.17 -6.79
C PHE A 12 3.89 -7.00 -5.86
N LEU A 13 3.07 -5.96 -6.06
CA LEU A 13 1.88 -5.71 -5.27
C LEU A 13 0.89 -6.87 -5.30
N LYS A 14 0.60 -7.42 -6.48
CA LYS A 14 -0.25 -8.61 -6.64
C LYS A 14 0.31 -9.83 -5.91
N ALA A 15 1.62 -10.00 -5.94
CA ALA A 15 2.29 -11.07 -5.21
C ALA A 15 2.13 -10.91 -3.68
N ARG A 16 2.22 -9.68 -3.14
CA ARG A 16 2.01 -9.41 -1.71
C ARG A 16 0.57 -9.68 -1.27
N ALA A 17 -0.41 -9.30 -2.10
CA ALA A 17 -1.82 -9.60 -1.81
C ALA A 17 -2.11 -11.12 -1.86
N ARG A 18 -1.53 -11.85 -2.84
CA ARG A 18 -1.68 -13.33 -2.93
C ARG A 18 -0.98 -14.08 -1.80
N ALA A 19 0.10 -13.53 -1.26
CA ALA A 19 0.80 -14.09 -0.11
C ALA A 19 0.07 -13.83 1.22
N GLU A 20 -1.03 -13.08 1.20
CA GLU A 20 -1.77 -12.67 2.39
C GLU A 20 -0.87 -11.98 3.42
N ASP A 21 0.05 -11.14 2.93
CA ASP A 21 0.97 -10.38 3.79
C ASP A 21 0.20 -9.54 4.82
N GLY A 22 0.77 -9.39 6.01
CA GLY A 22 0.13 -8.69 7.10
C GLY A 22 0.27 -7.17 7.04
N TYR A 23 -0.41 -6.51 7.96
CA TYR A 23 -0.27 -5.07 8.18
C TYR A 23 0.28 -4.77 9.57
N LEU A 24 1.33 -3.96 9.63
CA LEU A 24 1.75 -3.27 10.85
C LEU A 24 2.12 -1.82 10.52
N MET A 25 1.72 -0.89 11.38
CA MET A 25 2.03 0.53 11.22
C MET A 25 3.54 0.74 11.12
N CYS A 26 3.98 1.57 10.19
CA CYS A 26 5.40 1.87 9.90
C CYS A 26 6.24 0.72 9.35
N ALA A 27 5.63 -0.42 9.01
CA ALA A 27 6.35 -1.53 8.39
C ALA A 27 6.52 -1.32 6.88
N ILE A 28 7.69 -1.70 6.36
CA ILE A 28 8.07 -1.58 4.95
C ILE A 28 8.52 -2.92 4.36
N GLY A 29 7.97 -4.03 4.85
CA GLY A 29 8.22 -5.37 4.37
C GLY A 29 9.10 -6.22 5.27
N GLU A 30 9.19 -5.88 6.52
CA GLU A 30 9.95 -6.66 7.49
C GLU A 30 9.31 -8.02 7.79
N ASN A 31 10.14 -8.98 8.19
CA ASN A 31 9.66 -10.21 8.82
C ASN A 31 9.10 -9.86 10.21
N PRO A 32 7.80 -10.08 10.46
CA PRO A 32 7.16 -9.64 11.71
C PRO A 32 7.70 -10.34 12.96
N ARG A 33 8.32 -11.53 12.82
CA ARG A 33 8.92 -12.26 13.95
C ARG A 33 10.18 -11.57 14.47
N LYS A 34 10.82 -10.71 13.66
CA LYS A 34 12.02 -9.95 14.02
C LYS A 34 11.71 -8.56 14.58
N LEU A 35 10.44 -8.14 14.56
CA LEU A 35 10.03 -6.83 15.06
C LEU A 35 9.86 -6.84 16.57
N ASN A 36 10.22 -5.72 17.21
CA ASN A 36 10.07 -5.53 18.65
C ASN A 36 8.61 -5.23 19.04
N GLU A 37 8.31 -5.21 20.34
CA GLU A 37 6.95 -5.03 20.86
C GLU A 37 6.34 -3.65 20.56
N TRP A 38 7.13 -2.64 20.20
CA TRP A 38 6.60 -1.35 19.80
C TRP A 38 5.67 -1.46 18.56
N TYR A 39 5.99 -2.34 17.62
CA TYR A 39 5.12 -2.61 16.46
C TYR A 39 3.80 -3.30 16.81
N PHE A 40 3.66 -3.82 18.00
CA PHE A 40 2.48 -4.55 18.49
C PHE A 40 1.79 -3.77 19.61
N SER A 41 2.12 -4.02 20.84
CA SER A 41 1.50 -3.39 22.01
C SER A 41 1.76 -1.88 22.11
N GLY A 42 2.80 -1.37 21.46
CA GLY A 42 3.07 0.07 21.34
C GLY A 42 2.11 0.78 20.36
N GLN A 43 1.50 0.05 19.41
CA GLN A 43 0.62 0.62 18.38
C GLN A 43 -0.85 0.20 18.51
N TYR A 44 -1.11 -0.98 19.08
CA TYR A 44 -2.43 -1.60 19.06
C TYR A 44 -2.90 -2.02 20.45
N LYS A 45 -4.23 -2.11 20.62
CA LYS A 45 -4.89 -2.62 21.83
C LYS A 45 -6.08 -3.51 21.45
N GLY A 46 -6.52 -4.37 22.39
CA GLY A 46 -7.69 -5.24 22.19
C GLY A 46 -7.58 -6.09 20.92
N ALA A 47 -8.66 -6.23 20.19
CA ALA A 47 -8.74 -7.06 18.97
C ALA A 47 -7.70 -6.70 17.90
N GLN A 48 -7.30 -5.42 17.82
CA GLN A 48 -6.25 -5.00 16.89
C GLN A 48 -4.88 -5.56 17.30
N LEU A 49 -4.58 -5.61 18.60
CA LEU A 49 -3.34 -6.21 19.10
C LEU A 49 -3.33 -7.72 18.88
N GLU A 50 -4.46 -8.38 19.09
CA GLU A 50 -4.59 -9.82 18.80
C GLU A 50 -4.34 -10.11 17.32
N LYS A 51 -4.91 -9.29 16.44
CA LYS A 51 -4.69 -9.42 15.00
C LYS A 51 -3.25 -9.09 14.59
N ALA A 52 -2.62 -8.08 15.20
CA ALA A 52 -1.20 -7.78 14.98
C ALA A 52 -0.31 -8.96 15.38
N ARG A 53 -0.60 -9.61 16.50
CA ARG A 53 0.09 -10.83 16.94
C ARG A 53 -0.18 -12.04 16.05
N TYR A 54 -1.38 -12.14 15.49
CA TYR A 54 -1.68 -13.12 14.44
C TYR A 54 -0.73 -12.93 13.25
N TRP A 55 -0.52 -11.70 12.76
CA TRP A 55 0.43 -11.43 11.69
C TRP A 55 1.86 -11.83 12.07
N ARG A 56 2.27 -11.62 13.32
CA ARG A 56 3.58 -12.08 13.82
C ARG A 56 3.81 -13.57 13.61
N GLN A 57 2.77 -14.37 13.74
CA GLN A 57 2.86 -15.83 13.65
C GLN A 57 2.69 -16.35 12.22
N HIS A 58 1.83 -15.74 11.42
CA HIS A 58 1.35 -16.29 10.16
C HIS A 58 1.85 -15.56 8.92
N ALA A 59 2.08 -14.24 8.98
CA ALA A 59 2.55 -13.51 7.82
C ALA A 59 4.05 -13.74 7.59
N GLU A 60 4.44 -13.75 6.32
CA GLU A 60 5.84 -13.78 5.92
C GLU A 60 6.46 -12.39 6.00
N ARG A 61 5.73 -11.39 5.54
CA ARG A 61 6.09 -9.96 5.57
C ARG A 61 4.92 -9.11 6.06
N VAL A 62 5.24 -7.93 6.58
CA VAL A 62 4.25 -6.93 7.02
C VAL A 62 4.56 -5.56 6.42
N TRP A 63 3.50 -4.79 6.16
CA TRP A 63 3.55 -3.52 5.46
C TRP A 63 2.59 -2.53 6.10
N ASP A 64 2.88 -1.24 6.09
CA ASP A 64 1.83 -0.22 6.17
C ASP A 64 1.38 0.20 4.75
N CYS A 65 0.43 1.13 4.66
CA CYS A 65 -0.14 1.50 3.36
C CYS A 65 0.90 2.07 2.39
N GLN A 66 1.79 2.93 2.86
CA GLN A 66 2.89 3.48 2.07
C GLN A 66 4.07 2.50 2.01
N GLY A 67 4.22 1.66 3.03
CA GLY A 67 5.28 0.67 3.15
C GLY A 67 5.37 -0.28 1.96
N LEU A 68 4.27 -0.55 1.27
CA LEU A 68 4.28 -1.33 0.02
C LEU A 68 5.16 -0.69 -1.05
N ALA A 69 5.07 0.62 -1.25
CA ALA A 69 5.91 1.35 -2.20
C ALA A 69 7.33 1.54 -1.65
N ASP A 70 7.45 1.93 -0.38
CA ASP A 70 8.74 2.17 0.27
C ASP A 70 9.61 0.91 0.29
N GLY A 71 9.02 -0.23 0.59
CA GLY A 71 9.73 -1.50 0.59
C GLY A 71 10.14 -1.95 -0.80
N TYR A 72 9.27 -1.78 -1.82
CA TYR A 72 9.64 -2.07 -3.20
C TYR A 72 10.84 -1.23 -3.66
N VAL A 73 10.82 0.07 -3.36
CA VAL A 73 11.94 0.99 -3.66
C VAL A 73 13.20 0.60 -2.89
N THR A 74 13.06 0.26 -1.61
CA THR A 74 14.18 -0.19 -0.76
C THR A 74 14.78 -1.49 -1.26
N ASP A 75 13.94 -2.46 -1.61
CA ASP A 75 14.36 -3.79 -2.11
C ASP A 75 15.03 -3.70 -3.50
N SER A 76 14.78 -2.64 -4.27
CA SER A 76 15.47 -2.39 -5.54
C SER A 76 16.99 -2.12 -5.36
N GLY A 77 17.38 -1.66 -4.17
CA GLY A 77 18.76 -1.30 -3.84
C GLY A 77 19.25 0.02 -4.44
N GLU A 78 18.43 0.69 -5.27
CA GLU A 78 18.86 1.89 -6.01
C GLU A 78 18.84 3.17 -5.14
N PHE A 79 17.99 3.21 -4.11
CA PHE A 79 17.71 4.43 -3.32
C PHE A 79 18.03 4.30 -1.83
N GLY A 80 18.62 3.18 -1.40
CA GLY A 80 18.77 2.88 0.02
C GLY A 80 17.43 2.65 0.71
N ARG A 81 17.41 2.70 2.05
CA ARG A 81 16.17 2.52 2.82
C ARG A 81 15.24 3.73 2.67
N VAL A 82 14.06 3.52 2.15
CA VAL A 82 13.00 4.53 2.02
C VAL A 82 11.90 4.22 3.05
N ASN A 83 11.44 5.23 3.75
CA ASN A 83 10.31 5.14 4.67
C ASN A 83 9.65 6.52 4.77
N VAL A 84 8.66 6.75 3.93
CA VAL A 84 7.91 8.01 3.88
C VAL A 84 6.45 7.79 4.31
N ARG A 85 5.64 8.82 4.27
CA ARG A 85 4.20 8.72 4.55
C ARG A 85 3.39 8.92 3.26
N ALA A 86 2.16 8.40 3.20
CA ALA A 86 1.28 8.54 2.04
C ALA A 86 1.14 10.00 1.56
N ARG A 87 1.01 10.97 2.50
CA ARG A 87 0.98 12.39 2.16
C ARG A 87 2.25 12.91 1.48
N ASN A 88 3.42 12.36 1.84
CA ASN A 88 4.70 12.74 1.24
C ASN A 88 4.84 12.12 -0.17
N ASN A 89 4.35 10.91 -0.36
CA ASN A 89 4.24 10.29 -1.68
C ASN A 89 3.39 11.19 -2.60
N TYR A 90 2.17 11.55 -2.19
CA TYR A 90 1.33 12.46 -2.97
C TYR A 90 2.04 13.78 -3.28
N ALA A 91 2.69 14.37 -2.28
CA ALA A 91 3.34 15.67 -2.44
C ALA A 91 4.54 15.65 -3.40
N SER A 92 5.39 14.60 -3.31
CA SER A 92 6.74 14.61 -3.92
C SER A 92 6.94 13.55 -5.00
N TRP A 93 6.21 12.42 -4.97
CA TRP A 93 6.42 11.32 -5.91
C TRP A 93 5.40 11.30 -7.04
N CYS A 94 4.19 11.84 -6.82
CA CYS A 94 3.12 11.80 -7.82
C CYS A 94 3.20 12.98 -8.78
N SER A 95 3.21 12.68 -10.09
CA SER A 95 3.09 13.65 -11.17
C SER A 95 2.59 12.95 -12.44
N PRO A 96 1.48 13.40 -13.05
CA PRO A 96 0.57 14.43 -12.53
C PRO A 96 -0.21 13.98 -11.29
N LYS A 97 -0.82 14.90 -10.58
CA LYS A 97 -1.69 14.64 -9.43
C LYS A 97 -2.94 15.51 -9.48
N GLY A 98 -3.99 15.08 -8.78
CA GLY A 98 -5.27 15.78 -8.74
C GLY A 98 -6.14 15.31 -7.58
N THR A 99 -7.36 15.82 -7.50
CA THR A 99 -8.39 15.43 -6.53
C THR A 99 -9.63 14.90 -7.24
N GLY A 100 -10.43 14.11 -6.54
CA GLY A 100 -11.59 13.44 -7.12
C GLY A 100 -11.21 12.17 -7.89
N SER A 101 -12.05 11.77 -8.83
CA SER A 101 -11.83 10.54 -9.59
C SER A 101 -10.59 10.60 -10.46
N ILE A 102 -9.76 9.56 -10.43
CA ILE A 102 -8.60 9.46 -11.32
C ILE A 102 -9.06 9.36 -12.78
N PRO A 103 -8.66 10.29 -13.68
CA PRO A 103 -9.03 10.25 -15.10
C PRO A 103 -8.53 8.96 -15.77
N ALA A 104 -9.31 8.41 -16.72
CA ALA A 104 -8.99 7.17 -17.42
C ALA A 104 -7.57 7.16 -18.01
N LYS A 105 -7.13 8.26 -18.61
CA LYS A 105 -5.78 8.42 -19.19
C LYS A 105 -4.62 8.28 -18.17
N HIS A 106 -4.91 8.35 -16.88
CA HIS A 106 -3.94 8.18 -15.80
C HIS A 106 -4.11 6.87 -15.03
N ARG A 107 -5.09 6.04 -15.41
CA ARG A 107 -5.26 4.69 -14.86
C ARG A 107 -4.26 3.76 -15.53
N MET A 108 -3.22 3.42 -14.80
CA MET A 108 -2.15 2.54 -15.25
C MET A 108 -1.58 1.74 -14.09
N PRO A 109 -0.93 0.60 -14.33
CA PRO A 109 -0.24 -0.15 -13.28
C PRO A 109 0.71 0.75 -12.48
N GLY A 110 0.67 0.64 -11.16
CA GLY A 110 1.49 1.43 -10.25
C GLY A 110 0.97 2.84 -9.95
N ALA A 111 -0.10 3.31 -10.60
CA ALA A 111 -0.69 4.61 -10.27
C ALA A 111 -1.24 4.60 -8.84
N ALA A 112 -0.86 5.60 -8.04
CA ALA A 112 -1.28 5.73 -6.65
C ALA A 112 -2.66 6.40 -6.55
N VAL A 113 -3.49 5.87 -5.66
CA VAL A 113 -4.78 6.45 -5.26
C VAL A 113 -4.78 6.69 -3.76
N PHE A 114 -5.39 7.77 -3.31
CA PHE A 114 -5.26 8.24 -1.94
C PHE A 114 -6.61 8.48 -1.29
N ILE A 115 -6.68 8.27 0.04
CA ILE A 115 -7.82 8.68 0.85
C ILE A 115 -7.41 9.89 1.69
N HIS A 116 -8.14 10.99 1.50
CA HIS A 116 -8.04 12.16 2.35
C HIS A 116 -9.02 12.01 3.51
N SER A 117 -8.52 12.08 4.74
CA SER A 117 -9.37 12.07 5.93
C SER A 117 -9.83 13.49 6.25
N ALA A 118 -11.13 13.74 6.22
CA ALA A 118 -11.71 15.04 6.60
C ALA A 118 -11.41 15.39 8.06
N SER A 119 -11.45 14.40 8.96
CA SER A 119 -11.17 14.62 10.40
C SER A 119 -9.70 14.90 10.69
N ALA A 120 -8.78 14.29 9.92
CA ALA A 120 -7.34 14.53 10.06
C ALA A 120 -6.87 15.77 9.28
N GLY A 121 -7.60 16.20 8.25
CA GLY A 121 -7.23 17.31 7.37
C GLY A 121 -6.09 17.00 6.38
N TYR A 122 -5.74 15.71 6.19
CA TYR A 122 -4.67 15.30 5.28
C TYR A 122 -4.87 13.87 4.74
N ILE A 123 -4.03 13.48 3.77
CA ILE A 123 -4.00 12.12 3.23
C ILE A 123 -3.51 11.16 4.30
N THR A 124 -4.31 10.14 4.58
CA THR A 124 -4.05 9.13 5.61
C THR A 124 -3.79 7.74 5.05
N HIS A 125 -4.13 7.50 3.78
CA HIS A 125 -4.04 6.17 3.19
C HIS A 125 -3.67 6.25 1.71
N VAL A 126 -3.05 5.18 1.19
CA VAL A 126 -2.69 5.00 -0.22
C VAL A 126 -2.91 3.56 -0.64
N GLY A 127 -3.38 3.39 -1.86
CA GLY A 127 -3.40 2.14 -2.61
C GLY A 127 -2.82 2.34 -4.00
N PHE A 128 -2.63 1.26 -4.73
CA PHE A 128 -1.99 1.31 -6.05
C PHE A 128 -2.78 0.49 -7.07
N LEU A 129 -3.06 1.09 -8.22
CA LEU A 129 -3.71 0.39 -9.33
C LEU A 129 -2.80 -0.72 -9.84
N VAL A 130 -3.34 -1.90 -10.12
CA VAL A 130 -2.56 -3.03 -10.62
C VAL A 130 -3.00 -3.50 -11.99
N GLU A 131 -4.29 -3.63 -12.24
CA GLU A 131 -4.84 -4.03 -13.54
C GLU A 131 -6.32 -3.64 -13.67
N PRO A 132 -6.87 -3.47 -14.88
CA PRO A 132 -8.30 -3.25 -15.07
C PRO A 132 -9.10 -4.49 -14.66
N VAL A 133 -10.30 -4.28 -14.07
CA VAL A 133 -11.22 -5.36 -13.69
C VAL A 133 -11.64 -6.17 -14.93
N ASN A 134 -11.89 -5.49 -16.04
CA ASN A 134 -12.17 -6.11 -17.34
C ASN A 134 -10.96 -5.94 -18.24
N ALA A 135 -10.32 -7.02 -18.62
CA ALA A 135 -9.14 -7.00 -19.48
C ALA A 135 -9.39 -6.15 -20.74
N GLY A 136 -8.45 -5.26 -21.06
CA GLY A 136 -8.52 -4.35 -22.20
C GLY A 136 -9.41 -3.11 -22.03
N LYS A 137 -10.16 -2.98 -20.92
CA LYS A 137 -11.00 -1.80 -20.61
C LYS A 137 -10.32 -0.88 -19.61
N THR A 138 -9.35 -0.12 -20.04
CA THR A 138 -8.56 0.78 -19.19
C THR A 138 -9.33 1.99 -18.67
N ASP A 139 -10.45 2.34 -19.31
CA ASP A 139 -11.39 3.39 -18.91
C ASP A 139 -12.40 2.94 -17.85
N GLY A 140 -12.51 1.62 -17.61
CA GLY A 140 -13.39 1.02 -16.61
C GLY A 140 -12.84 1.03 -15.20
N ASP A 141 -13.37 0.13 -14.36
CA ASP A 141 -12.92 -0.07 -12.99
C ASP A 141 -11.56 -0.81 -12.94
N TRP A 142 -10.81 -0.61 -11.88
CA TRP A 142 -9.49 -1.19 -11.68
C TRP A 142 -9.38 -1.93 -10.36
N TYR A 143 -8.53 -2.93 -10.31
CA TYR A 143 -8.08 -3.51 -9.05
C TYR A 143 -7.01 -2.62 -8.43
N VAL A 144 -7.15 -2.43 -7.13
CA VAL A 144 -6.23 -1.69 -6.25
C VAL A 144 -5.66 -2.67 -5.23
N VAL A 145 -4.34 -2.71 -5.09
CA VAL A 145 -3.71 -3.38 -3.95
C VAL A 145 -3.39 -2.34 -2.89
N GLU A 146 -3.76 -2.63 -1.67
CA GLU A 146 -3.56 -1.77 -0.50
C GLU A 146 -3.21 -2.59 0.74
N ALA A 147 -2.31 -2.11 1.57
CA ALA A 147 -2.19 -2.58 2.96
C ALA A 147 -3.23 -1.83 3.78
N ARG A 148 -4.40 -2.48 3.97
CA ARG A 148 -5.66 -1.83 4.36
C ARG A 148 -5.77 -1.52 5.85
N GLY A 149 -4.90 -2.06 6.66
CA GLY A 149 -4.90 -1.91 8.11
C GLY A 149 -4.74 -3.25 8.82
N VAL A 150 -4.49 -3.19 10.13
CA VAL A 150 -4.13 -4.38 10.91
C VAL A 150 -5.18 -5.50 10.86
N MET A 151 -6.46 -5.17 10.72
CA MET A 151 -7.54 -6.15 10.64
C MET A 151 -7.58 -6.91 9.31
N TYR A 152 -6.99 -6.36 8.26
CA TYR A 152 -7.14 -6.87 6.89
C TYR A 152 -5.83 -7.37 6.27
N GLY A 153 -4.68 -6.76 6.58
CA GLY A 153 -3.41 -7.02 5.89
C GLY A 153 -3.35 -6.40 4.50
N VAL A 154 -2.61 -7.01 3.61
CA VAL A 154 -2.52 -6.63 2.19
C VAL A 154 -3.63 -7.31 1.40
N VAL A 155 -4.46 -6.51 0.76
CA VAL A 155 -5.67 -6.98 0.06
C VAL A 155 -5.79 -6.35 -1.33
N THR A 156 -6.54 -7.03 -2.20
CA THR A 156 -7.00 -6.48 -3.48
C THR A 156 -8.44 -5.99 -3.32
N THR A 157 -8.68 -4.73 -3.67
CA THR A 157 -10.00 -4.11 -3.69
C THR A 157 -10.30 -3.54 -5.08
N LYS A 158 -11.53 -3.08 -5.32
CA LYS A 158 -11.84 -2.33 -6.55
C LYS A 158 -11.70 -0.83 -6.31
N LEU A 159 -11.29 -0.10 -7.32
CA LEU A 159 -11.22 1.36 -7.28
C LEU A 159 -12.58 1.97 -6.89
N SER A 160 -13.66 1.43 -7.45
CA SER A 160 -15.03 1.86 -7.14
C SER A 160 -15.52 1.51 -5.73
N ALA A 161 -14.86 0.60 -5.03
CA ALA A 161 -15.30 0.10 -3.72
C ALA A 161 -14.82 0.96 -2.53
N ARG A 162 -14.00 1.98 -2.77
CA ARG A 162 -13.38 2.81 -1.74
C ARG A 162 -13.43 4.29 -2.12
N PRO A 163 -13.45 5.22 -1.15
CA PRO A 163 -13.50 6.68 -1.40
C PRO A 163 -12.10 7.25 -1.69
N TRP A 164 -11.53 6.75 -2.76
CA TRP A 164 -10.23 7.23 -3.22
C TRP A 164 -10.25 8.68 -3.71
#